data_29a2b96406f4b4817d17cd234670ec14
#
_entry.id   29a2b96406f4b4817d17cd234670ec14
#
_cell.length_a   1.000
_cell.length_b   1.000
_cell.length_c   1.000
_cell.angle_alpha   90.00
_cell.angle_beta   90.00
_cell.angle_gamma   90.00
#
_symmetry.space_group_name_H-M   'P 1'
#
loop_
_entity.id
_entity.type
_entity.pdbx_description
1 polymer ?
#
loop_
_entity_poly.entity_id
_entity_poly.type
_entity_poly.pdbx_seq_one_letter_code
_entity_poly.pdbx_strand_id
1 'polypeptide(L)'
;PGMELSLFSRDAIAMATAVALSHDVFDGALLLGVCDKIVPGLLIGALHYGHLPCVFVPAGPMGTGLSNKDKSKVREQYAQGLVGRDELLKAESAAYHSPGTCTFYGTANSNQMLLEAMGLHVPGTAFVNPGGALREQLTREAARTVLGITRGQRFAPIGRVVDERAIVNAIVTLLATGGSTNHLIHWV
;
A
#
# COMPACT_ATOMS: atom_id res chain seq x y z
N PRO A 1 -5.91 9.82 -19.13
CA PRO A 1 -4.90 10.86 -19.17
C PRO A 1 -3.78 10.70 -18.15
N GLY A 2 -4.03 10.57 -16.84
CA GLY A 2 -2.98 10.40 -15.84
C GLY A 2 -2.41 8.99 -15.69
N MET A 3 -3.08 7.99 -16.25
CA MET A 3 -2.69 6.59 -16.11
C MET A 3 -1.44 6.21 -16.92
N GLU A 4 -1.12 6.97 -17.95
CA GLU A 4 0.09 6.76 -18.77
C GLU A 4 1.38 6.92 -17.97
N LEU A 5 1.38 7.81 -16.97
CA LEU A 5 2.50 8.04 -16.06
C LEU A 5 2.45 7.18 -14.79
N SER A 6 1.45 6.32 -14.66
CA SER A 6 1.21 5.55 -13.44
C SER A 6 2.39 4.65 -13.07
N LEU A 7 2.98 3.93 -14.02
CA LEU A 7 4.18 3.09 -13.75
C LEU A 7 5.39 3.94 -13.41
N PHE A 8 5.58 5.05 -14.11
CA PHE A 8 6.70 5.96 -13.84
C PHE A 8 6.65 6.56 -12.43
N SER A 9 5.46 6.73 -11.86
CA SER A 9 5.32 7.23 -10.49
C SER A 9 5.98 6.32 -9.45
N ARG A 10 6.02 4.99 -9.68
CA ARG A 10 6.76 4.05 -8.82
C ARG A 10 8.25 4.41 -8.77
N ASP A 11 8.84 4.63 -9.91
CA ASP A 11 10.28 4.91 -10.02
C ASP A 11 10.62 6.29 -9.45
N ALA A 12 9.76 7.29 -9.68
CA ALA A 12 9.88 8.60 -9.08
C ALA A 12 9.82 8.54 -7.54
N ILE A 13 8.91 7.74 -6.98
CA ILE A 13 8.78 7.53 -5.53
C ILE A 13 10.01 6.79 -4.98
N ALA A 14 10.51 5.78 -5.69
CA ALA A 14 11.72 5.06 -5.31
C ALA A 14 12.93 6.00 -5.24
N MET A 15 13.11 6.84 -6.26
CA MET A 15 14.17 7.86 -6.28
C MET A 15 14.01 8.88 -5.14
N ALA A 16 12.80 9.40 -4.92
CA ALA A 16 12.55 10.35 -3.84
C ALA A 16 12.83 9.74 -2.46
N THR A 17 12.44 8.48 -2.24
CA THR A 17 12.72 7.74 -1.02
C THR A 17 14.23 7.54 -0.84
N ALA A 18 14.93 7.15 -1.88
CA ALA A 18 16.38 7.00 -1.85
C ALA A 18 17.09 8.30 -1.54
N VAL A 19 16.67 9.41 -2.15
CA VAL A 19 17.22 10.75 -1.84
C VAL A 19 17.00 11.11 -0.38
N ALA A 20 15.80 10.90 0.15
CA ALA A 20 15.50 11.18 1.57
C ALA A 20 16.38 10.35 2.51
N LEU A 21 16.54 9.05 2.24
CA LEU A 21 17.34 8.17 3.09
C LEU A 21 18.85 8.36 2.93
N SER A 22 19.32 8.96 1.83
CA SER A 22 20.73 9.23 1.56
C SER A 22 21.38 10.24 2.51
N HIS A 23 20.59 10.99 3.28
CA HIS A 23 21.11 11.94 4.26
C HIS A 23 21.88 11.27 5.41
N ASP A 24 21.75 9.97 5.58
CA ASP A 24 22.48 9.14 6.57
C ASP A 24 22.43 9.68 8.02
N VAL A 25 21.26 10.23 8.38
CA VAL A 25 20.99 10.79 9.73
C VAL A 25 19.90 10.03 10.48
N PHE A 26 19.46 8.89 9.94
CA PHE A 26 18.34 8.13 10.47
C PHE A 26 18.79 6.80 11.08
N ASP A 27 18.24 6.46 12.26
CA ASP A 27 18.41 5.15 12.89
C ASP A 27 17.33 4.15 12.45
N GLY A 28 16.26 4.62 11.82
CA GLY A 28 15.16 3.84 11.28
C GLY A 28 14.15 4.71 10.56
N ALA A 29 13.25 4.11 9.79
CA ALA A 29 12.26 4.82 8.99
C ALA A 29 10.86 4.23 9.11
N LEU A 30 9.85 5.12 9.20
CA LEU A 30 8.45 4.79 8.98
C LEU A 30 8.08 5.14 7.55
N LEU A 31 7.64 4.17 6.77
CA LEU A 31 7.27 4.32 5.38
C LEU A 31 5.74 4.32 5.25
N LEU A 32 5.17 5.52 5.12
CA LEU A 32 3.73 5.71 5.02
C LEU A 32 3.32 5.56 3.56
N GLY A 33 2.70 4.44 3.23
CA GLY A 33 2.36 4.11 1.86
C GLY A 33 1.05 3.36 1.73
N VAL A 34 0.36 3.67 0.66
CA VAL A 34 -0.87 2.99 0.23
C VAL A 34 -0.86 2.88 -1.29
N CYS A 35 -1.76 2.05 -1.83
CA CYS A 35 -1.99 1.95 -3.25
C CYS A 35 -0.88 1.23 -4.04
N ASP A 36 -1.06 1.16 -5.35
CA ASP A 36 -0.37 0.17 -6.20
C ASP A 36 1.06 0.54 -6.61
N LYS A 37 1.41 1.82 -6.71
CA LYS A 37 2.75 2.30 -7.11
C LYS A 37 3.57 2.85 -5.93
N ILE A 38 2.87 3.43 -4.94
CA ILE A 38 3.54 4.05 -3.79
C ILE A 38 4.27 2.99 -2.98
N VAL A 39 3.58 1.89 -2.66
CA VAL A 39 4.14 0.81 -1.82
C VAL A 39 5.38 0.17 -2.44
N PRO A 40 5.37 -0.31 -3.69
CA PRO A 40 6.58 -0.86 -4.30
C PRO A 40 7.66 0.19 -4.52
N GLY A 41 7.31 1.44 -4.82
CA GLY A 41 8.28 2.53 -4.91
C GLY A 41 9.02 2.77 -3.60
N LEU A 42 8.29 2.86 -2.49
CA LEU A 42 8.88 2.98 -1.15
C LEU A 42 9.75 1.77 -0.80
N LEU A 43 9.32 0.56 -1.15
CA LEU A 43 10.07 -0.67 -0.89
C LEU A 43 11.39 -0.70 -1.67
N ILE A 44 11.38 -0.37 -2.95
CA ILE A 44 12.59 -0.29 -3.79
C ILE A 44 13.57 0.72 -3.19
N GLY A 45 13.10 1.93 -2.87
CA GLY A 45 13.94 2.97 -2.27
C GLY A 45 14.51 2.57 -0.91
N ALA A 46 13.71 1.93 -0.05
CA ALA A 46 14.15 1.47 1.26
C ALA A 46 15.17 0.32 1.17
N LEU A 47 14.98 -0.63 0.25
CA LEU A 47 15.91 -1.75 0.05
C LEU A 47 17.28 -1.30 -0.43
N HIS A 48 17.36 -0.18 -1.14
CA HIS A 48 18.65 0.43 -1.49
C HIS A 48 19.48 0.81 -0.24
N TYR A 49 18.78 1.11 0.87
CA TYR A 49 19.37 1.36 2.19
C TYR A 49 19.09 0.19 3.16
N GLY A 50 19.37 -1.02 2.71
CA GLY A 50 19.07 -2.27 3.41
C GLY A 50 19.60 -2.37 4.84
N HIS A 51 20.51 -1.49 5.27
CA HIS A 51 21.04 -1.41 6.64
C HIS A 51 20.09 -0.70 7.62
N LEU A 52 19.08 0.03 7.12
CA LEU A 52 18.13 0.75 7.96
C LEU A 52 16.96 -0.13 8.40
N PRO A 53 16.58 -0.12 9.67
CA PRO A 53 15.30 -0.64 10.13
C PRO A 53 14.14 0.15 9.53
N CYS A 54 13.19 -0.54 8.93
CA CYS A 54 12.02 0.09 8.33
C CYS A 54 10.73 -0.63 8.74
N VAL A 55 9.68 0.15 9.02
CA VAL A 55 8.32 -0.34 9.22
C VAL A 55 7.38 0.39 8.29
N PHE A 56 6.57 -0.35 7.55
CA PHE A 56 5.55 0.22 6.69
C PHE A 56 4.25 0.46 7.46
N VAL A 57 3.62 1.60 7.18
CA VAL A 57 2.37 2.02 7.84
C VAL A 57 1.30 2.24 6.77
N PRO A 58 0.40 1.27 6.56
CA PRO A 58 -0.68 1.42 5.60
C PRO A 58 -1.79 2.31 6.14
N ALA A 59 -2.44 3.09 5.27
CA ALA A 59 -3.65 3.81 5.66
C ALA A 59 -4.85 2.87 5.84
N GLY A 60 -4.86 1.75 5.15
CA GLY A 60 -5.98 0.83 5.07
C GLY A 60 -7.01 1.20 4.00
N PRO A 61 -7.96 0.31 3.71
CA PRO A 61 -9.01 0.56 2.73
C PRO A 61 -10.03 1.57 3.25
N MET A 62 -10.64 2.34 2.34
CA MET A 62 -11.79 3.19 2.69
C MET A 62 -12.99 2.33 3.09
N GLY A 63 -13.95 2.93 3.77
CA GLY A 63 -15.25 2.30 4.05
C GLY A 63 -15.98 1.94 2.75
N THR A 64 -16.84 0.91 2.80
CA THR A 64 -17.63 0.49 1.65
C THR A 64 -18.65 1.55 1.28
N GLY A 65 -18.62 2.03 0.05
CA GLY A 65 -19.60 2.94 -0.54
C GLY A 65 -20.53 2.21 -1.50
N LEU A 66 -20.87 2.88 -2.62
CA LEU A 66 -21.67 2.25 -3.68
C LEU A 66 -20.98 0.99 -4.21
N SER A 67 -21.73 -0.09 -4.33
CA SER A 67 -21.19 -1.37 -4.76
C SER A 67 -20.61 -1.29 -6.19
N ASN A 68 -19.62 -2.12 -6.48
CA ASN A 68 -19.05 -2.20 -7.84
C ASN A 68 -20.12 -2.59 -8.88
N LYS A 69 -21.10 -3.41 -8.51
CA LYS A 69 -22.20 -3.81 -9.37
C LYS A 69 -23.08 -2.60 -9.75
N ASP A 70 -23.45 -1.81 -8.76
CA ASP A 70 -24.30 -0.62 -8.99
C ASP A 70 -23.55 0.45 -9.77
N LYS A 71 -22.27 0.65 -9.47
CA LYS A 71 -21.41 1.56 -10.22
C LYS A 71 -21.28 1.14 -11.70
N SER A 72 -21.04 -0.13 -11.96
CA SER A 72 -20.98 -0.67 -13.33
C SER A 72 -22.28 -0.46 -14.06
N LYS A 73 -23.43 -0.72 -13.40
CA LYS A 73 -24.75 -0.47 -13.99
C LYS A 73 -24.95 0.99 -14.41
N VAL A 74 -24.55 1.93 -13.57
CA VAL A 74 -24.65 3.37 -13.91
C VAL A 74 -23.75 3.72 -15.08
N ARG A 75 -22.53 3.16 -15.15
CA ARG A 75 -21.61 3.35 -16.29
C ARG A 75 -22.17 2.79 -17.59
N GLU A 76 -22.79 1.61 -17.54
CA GLU A 76 -23.49 1.02 -18.71
C GLU A 76 -24.65 1.90 -19.17
N GLN A 77 -25.50 2.36 -18.25
CA GLN A 77 -26.59 3.27 -18.53
C GLN A 77 -26.10 4.59 -19.14
N TYR A 78 -25.00 5.13 -18.62
CA TYR A 78 -24.37 6.33 -19.20
C TYR A 78 -23.87 6.09 -20.64
N ALA A 79 -23.21 4.96 -20.89
CA ALA A 79 -22.74 4.58 -22.21
C ALA A 79 -23.89 4.38 -23.21
N GLN A 80 -25.07 3.96 -22.74
CA GLN A 80 -26.29 3.81 -23.52
C GLN A 80 -27.09 5.13 -23.67
N GLY A 81 -26.64 6.21 -23.05
CA GLY A 81 -27.36 7.50 -23.07
C GLY A 81 -28.63 7.54 -22.22
N LEU A 82 -28.82 6.58 -21.33
CA LEU A 82 -30.01 6.49 -20.44
C LEU A 82 -29.91 7.38 -19.20
N VAL A 83 -28.71 7.74 -18.79
CA VAL A 83 -28.44 8.66 -17.68
C VAL A 83 -27.44 9.71 -18.09
N GLY A 84 -27.49 10.89 -17.45
CA GLY A 84 -26.59 12.01 -17.70
C GLY A 84 -25.27 11.92 -16.95
N ARG A 85 -24.37 12.86 -17.23
CA ARG A 85 -23.06 12.98 -16.58
C ARG A 85 -23.18 13.20 -15.07
N ASP A 86 -24.22 13.89 -14.60
CA ASP A 86 -24.44 14.17 -13.19
C ASP A 86 -24.72 12.89 -12.39
N GLU A 87 -25.52 11.97 -12.95
CA GLU A 87 -25.77 10.66 -12.35
C GLU A 87 -24.51 9.80 -12.31
N LEU A 88 -23.71 9.82 -13.38
CA LEU A 88 -22.41 9.15 -13.39
C LEU A 88 -21.49 9.71 -12.28
N LEU A 89 -21.39 11.03 -12.19
CA LEU A 89 -20.56 11.70 -11.17
C LEU A 89 -21.03 11.39 -9.74
N LYS A 90 -22.34 11.38 -9.49
CA LYS A 90 -22.90 10.99 -8.19
C LYS A 90 -22.53 9.54 -7.82
N ALA A 91 -22.63 8.61 -8.76
CA ALA A 91 -22.28 7.21 -8.54
C ALA A 91 -20.78 7.05 -8.27
N GLU A 92 -19.92 7.73 -9.03
CA GLU A 92 -18.47 7.72 -8.80
C GLU A 92 -18.11 8.31 -7.44
N SER A 93 -18.71 9.45 -7.06
CA SER A 93 -18.48 10.07 -5.76
C SER A 93 -18.95 9.19 -4.60
N ALA A 94 -20.08 8.52 -4.76
CA ALA A 94 -20.61 7.58 -3.75
C ALA A 94 -19.77 6.31 -3.60
N ALA A 95 -18.98 5.96 -4.62
CA ALA A 95 -18.05 4.83 -4.56
C ALA A 95 -16.75 5.17 -3.82
N TYR A 96 -16.32 6.44 -3.84
CA TYR A 96 -15.06 6.92 -3.25
C TYR A 96 -15.33 8.05 -2.25
N HIS A 97 -16.02 7.74 -1.17
CA HIS A 97 -16.63 8.71 -0.26
C HIS A 97 -15.89 8.92 1.07
N SER A 98 -14.81 8.18 1.34
CA SER A 98 -14.10 8.24 2.62
C SER A 98 -12.58 8.10 2.45
N PRO A 99 -11.78 8.48 3.47
CA PRO A 99 -10.34 8.28 3.45
C PRO A 99 -9.94 6.81 3.33
N GLY A 100 -8.78 6.55 2.72
CA GLY A 100 -8.22 5.22 2.56
C GLY A 100 -7.96 4.85 1.09
N THR A 101 -7.47 3.64 0.84
CA THR A 101 -7.36 3.11 -0.52
C THR A 101 -8.73 2.74 -1.06
N CYS A 102 -8.86 2.54 -2.38
CA CYS A 102 -10.09 1.98 -2.94
C CYS A 102 -10.41 0.62 -2.34
N THR A 103 -11.71 0.28 -2.23
CA THR A 103 -12.17 -0.99 -1.65
C THR A 103 -11.95 -2.21 -2.55
N PHE A 104 -11.57 -1.97 -3.81
CA PHE A 104 -11.31 -3.04 -4.76
C PHE A 104 -10.09 -3.85 -4.34
N TYR A 105 -10.22 -5.19 -4.28
CA TYR A 105 -9.12 -6.09 -3.96
C TYR A 105 -8.21 -6.28 -5.19
N GLY A 106 -7.56 -5.21 -5.60
CA GLY A 106 -6.52 -5.16 -6.62
C GLY A 106 -5.21 -4.74 -5.97
N THR A 107 -4.26 -4.25 -6.76
CA THR A 107 -2.90 -3.92 -6.31
C THR A 107 -2.87 -2.96 -5.12
N ALA A 108 -3.85 -2.06 -5.00
CA ALA A 108 -3.96 -1.12 -3.90
C ALA A 108 -4.04 -1.81 -2.52
N ASN A 109 -4.76 -2.91 -2.43
CA ASN A 109 -4.98 -3.66 -1.18
C ASN A 109 -4.07 -4.89 -1.09
N SER A 110 -3.85 -5.62 -2.18
CA SER A 110 -3.00 -6.80 -2.15
C SER A 110 -1.53 -6.46 -1.86
N ASN A 111 -1.01 -5.29 -2.27
CA ASN A 111 0.32 -4.84 -1.83
C ASN A 111 0.44 -4.73 -0.30
N GLN A 112 -0.59 -4.24 0.38
CA GLN A 112 -0.57 -4.13 1.85
C GLN A 112 -0.48 -5.52 2.49
N MET A 113 -1.25 -6.46 1.97
CA MET A 113 -1.22 -7.85 2.43
C MET A 113 0.16 -8.50 2.20
N LEU A 114 0.78 -8.26 1.03
CA LEU A 114 2.11 -8.80 0.73
C LEU A 114 3.16 -8.26 1.69
N LEU A 115 3.18 -6.95 1.97
CA LEU A 115 4.11 -6.36 2.94
C LEU A 115 3.89 -6.88 4.36
N GLU A 116 2.64 -7.14 4.73
CA GLU A 116 2.33 -7.76 6.02
C GLU A 116 2.85 -9.20 6.09
N ALA A 117 2.65 -10.00 5.03
CA ALA A 117 3.19 -11.36 4.93
C ALA A 117 4.72 -11.42 4.92
N MET A 118 5.38 -10.35 4.48
CA MET A 118 6.84 -10.18 4.53
C MET A 118 7.36 -9.74 5.90
N GLY A 119 6.47 -9.41 6.85
CA GLY A 119 6.86 -8.91 8.17
C GLY A 119 7.25 -7.43 8.22
N LEU A 120 6.84 -6.64 7.22
CA LEU A 120 7.13 -5.21 7.12
C LEU A 120 6.05 -4.32 7.75
N HIS A 121 4.90 -4.88 8.10
CA HIS A 121 3.84 -4.21 8.85
C HIS A 121 3.77 -4.72 10.30
N VAL A 122 3.15 -3.93 11.17
CA VAL A 122 2.58 -4.47 12.40
C VAL A 122 1.46 -5.46 12.01
N PRO A 123 1.46 -6.69 12.52
CA PRO A 123 0.48 -7.70 12.14
C PRO A 123 -0.97 -7.26 12.33
N GLY A 124 -1.84 -7.59 11.38
CA GLY A 124 -3.26 -7.25 11.38
C GLY A 124 -3.57 -5.83 10.90
N THR A 125 -2.60 -5.11 10.31
CA THR A 125 -2.74 -3.70 9.95
C THR A 125 -3.30 -3.48 8.55
N ALA A 126 -3.06 -4.39 7.61
CA ALA A 126 -3.27 -4.18 6.17
C ALA A 126 -4.69 -3.73 5.81
N PHE A 127 -5.72 -4.27 6.46
CA PHE A 127 -7.12 -4.04 6.11
C PHE A 127 -7.93 -3.25 7.13
N VAL A 128 -7.29 -2.64 8.11
CA VAL A 128 -7.98 -1.78 9.08
C VAL A 128 -8.27 -0.43 8.44
N ASN A 129 -9.54 -0.02 8.44
CA ASN A 129 -9.98 1.27 7.88
C ASN A 129 -9.29 2.45 8.60
N PRO A 130 -9.05 3.57 7.91
CA PRO A 130 -8.54 4.79 8.53
C PRO A 130 -9.59 5.46 9.43
N GLY A 131 -9.13 6.31 10.35
CA GLY A 131 -9.98 7.12 11.22
C GLY A 131 -10.52 6.42 12.46
N GLY A 132 -10.32 5.11 12.62
CA GLY A 132 -10.75 4.36 13.81
C GLY A 132 -9.68 4.28 14.91
N ALA A 133 -10.11 4.07 16.16
CA ALA A 133 -9.21 3.93 17.31
C ALA A 133 -8.19 2.79 17.14
N LEU A 134 -8.59 1.68 16.52
CA LEU A 134 -7.69 0.58 16.23
C LEU A 134 -6.58 1.00 15.23
N ARG A 135 -6.92 1.75 14.19
CA ARG A 135 -5.94 2.28 13.23
C ARG A 135 -4.92 3.17 13.94
N GLU A 136 -5.38 4.06 14.81
CA GLU A 136 -4.51 4.94 15.57
C GLU A 136 -3.58 4.15 16.50
N GLN A 137 -4.10 3.13 17.19
CA GLN A 137 -3.30 2.26 18.03
C GLN A 137 -2.21 1.52 17.24
N LEU A 138 -2.57 0.93 16.08
CA LEU A 138 -1.62 0.22 15.22
C LEU A 138 -0.56 1.17 14.65
N THR A 139 -0.92 2.41 14.33
CA THR A 139 0.05 3.42 13.87
C THR A 139 1.06 3.78 14.99
N ARG A 140 0.57 3.94 16.21
CA ARG A 140 1.45 4.14 17.38
C ARG A 140 2.36 2.93 17.63
N GLU A 141 1.84 1.71 17.43
CA GLU A 141 2.62 0.48 17.58
C GLU A 141 3.69 0.38 16.50
N ALA A 142 3.42 0.80 15.28
CA ALA A 142 4.44 0.87 14.23
C ALA A 142 5.61 1.79 14.63
N ALA A 143 5.32 2.94 15.26
CA ALA A 143 6.35 3.83 15.77
C ALA A 143 7.17 3.19 16.90
N ARG A 144 6.53 2.47 17.81
CA ARG A 144 7.25 1.70 18.85
C ARG A 144 8.08 0.58 18.26
N THR A 145 7.54 -0.11 17.28
CA THR A 145 8.21 -1.22 16.59
C THR A 145 9.50 -0.74 15.92
N VAL A 146 9.45 0.36 15.16
CA VAL A 146 10.67 0.86 14.51
C VAL A 146 11.74 1.25 15.51
N LEU A 147 11.37 1.87 16.64
CA LEU A 147 12.31 2.18 17.72
C LEU A 147 12.90 0.91 18.36
N GLY A 148 12.08 -0.12 18.52
CA GLY A 148 12.50 -1.40 19.11
C GLY A 148 13.40 -2.27 18.22
N ILE A 149 13.55 -1.92 16.94
CA ILE A 149 14.40 -2.65 15.99
C ILE A 149 15.62 -1.85 15.50
N THR A 150 15.91 -0.70 16.12
CA THR A 150 17.13 0.09 15.87
C THR A 150 18.38 -0.56 16.47
N ARG A 151 19.56 0.00 16.18
CA ARG A 151 20.83 -0.44 16.78
C ARG A 151 20.79 -0.29 18.31
N GLY A 152 21.32 -1.29 19.00
CA GLY A 152 21.26 -1.34 20.48
C GLY A 152 19.98 -1.98 21.02
N GLN A 153 19.03 -2.29 20.17
CA GLN A 153 17.80 -3.04 20.45
C GLN A 153 17.80 -4.38 19.71
N ARG A 154 16.63 -4.90 19.33
CA ARG A 154 16.48 -6.09 18.49
C ARG A 154 16.75 -5.75 17.02
N PHE A 155 17.96 -5.35 16.71
CA PHE A 155 18.33 -4.80 15.39
C PHE A 155 17.87 -5.67 14.22
N ALA A 156 16.90 -5.14 13.44
CA ALA A 156 16.32 -5.79 12.28
C ALA A 156 16.27 -4.82 11.08
N PRO A 157 17.38 -4.63 10.37
CA PRO A 157 17.41 -3.80 9.18
C PRO A 157 16.60 -4.43 8.04
N ILE A 158 16.03 -3.61 7.16
CA ILE A 158 15.11 -4.06 6.11
C ILE A 158 15.75 -5.11 5.18
N GLY A 159 17.03 -5.00 4.86
CA GLY A 159 17.74 -5.98 4.03
C GLY A 159 17.94 -7.34 4.69
N ARG A 160 17.68 -7.46 6.01
CA ARG A 160 17.63 -8.73 6.73
C ARG A 160 16.21 -9.30 6.80
N VAL A 161 15.21 -8.42 6.89
CA VAL A 161 13.80 -8.81 6.94
C VAL A 161 13.33 -9.29 5.58
N VAL A 162 13.74 -8.59 4.52
CA VAL A 162 13.39 -8.93 3.13
C VAL A 162 14.48 -9.85 2.56
N ASP A 163 14.45 -11.09 3.00
CA ASP A 163 15.25 -12.18 2.44
C ASP A 163 14.43 -12.95 1.38
N GLU A 164 15.04 -13.97 0.79
CA GLU A 164 14.37 -14.86 -0.16
C GLU A 164 13.09 -15.48 0.40
N ARG A 165 13.06 -15.82 1.68
CA ARG A 165 11.89 -16.41 2.35
C ARG A 165 10.74 -15.42 2.47
N ALA A 166 11.05 -14.17 2.77
CA ALA A 166 10.03 -13.10 2.83
C ALA A 166 9.39 -12.90 1.45
N ILE A 167 10.18 -12.93 0.37
CA ILE A 167 9.68 -12.84 -1.01
C ILE A 167 8.82 -14.07 -1.34
N VAL A 168 9.27 -15.27 -1.02
CA VAL A 168 8.48 -16.50 -1.22
C VAL A 168 7.18 -16.45 -0.44
N ASN A 169 7.18 -15.99 0.82
CA ASN A 169 5.96 -15.81 1.61
C ASN A 169 4.98 -14.84 0.93
N ALA A 170 5.47 -13.74 0.39
CA ALA A 170 4.63 -12.80 -0.36
C ALA A 170 4.00 -13.46 -1.60
N ILE A 171 4.77 -14.20 -2.39
CA ILE A 171 4.30 -14.91 -3.58
C ILE A 171 3.24 -15.97 -3.20
N VAL A 172 3.51 -16.79 -2.19
CA VAL A 172 2.57 -17.80 -1.69
C VAL A 172 1.28 -17.16 -1.22
N THR A 173 1.37 -16.05 -0.47
CA THR A 173 0.21 -15.31 0.01
C THR A 173 -0.59 -14.73 -1.15
N LEU A 174 0.07 -14.17 -2.17
CA LEU A 174 -0.58 -13.68 -3.38
C LEU A 174 -1.34 -14.79 -4.12
N LEU A 175 -0.71 -15.94 -4.30
CA LEU A 175 -1.32 -17.08 -4.98
C LEU A 175 -2.51 -17.65 -4.20
N ALA A 176 -2.43 -17.68 -2.88
CA ALA A 176 -3.50 -18.19 -2.01
C ALA A 176 -4.73 -17.28 -1.97
N THR A 177 -4.55 -15.97 -2.06
CA THR A 177 -5.62 -14.97 -1.85
C THR A 177 -6.06 -14.29 -3.13
N GLY A 178 -5.32 -14.45 -4.21
CA GLY A 178 -5.49 -13.69 -5.44
C GLY A 178 -4.97 -12.25 -5.28
N GLY A 179 -5.12 -11.47 -6.32
CA GLY A 179 -4.68 -10.08 -6.36
C GLY A 179 -4.62 -9.56 -7.79
N SER A 180 -3.89 -8.49 -7.99
CA SER A 180 -3.75 -7.85 -9.29
C SER A 180 -2.61 -8.47 -10.11
N THR A 181 -2.80 -8.58 -11.42
CA THR A 181 -1.73 -8.91 -12.37
C THR A 181 -0.59 -7.87 -12.39
N ASN A 182 -0.82 -6.65 -11.90
CA ASN A 182 0.24 -5.64 -11.75
C ASN A 182 1.40 -6.11 -10.87
N HIS A 183 1.19 -7.09 -10.00
CA HIS A 183 2.28 -7.66 -9.21
C HIS A 183 3.38 -8.28 -10.07
N LEU A 184 3.04 -8.79 -11.26
CA LEU A 184 4.03 -9.29 -12.23
C LEU A 184 5.01 -8.20 -12.71
N ILE A 185 4.60 -6.94 -12.62
CA ILE A 185 5.42 -5.79 -13.02
C ILE A 185 6.27 -5.28 -11.84
N HIS A 186 5.74 -5.39 -10.62
CA HIS A 186 6.38 -4.78 -9.46
C HIS A 186 7.33 -5.73 -8.71
N TRP A 187 7.17 -7.05 -8.88
CA TRP A 187 7.89 -8.08 -8.10
C TRP A 187 8.90 -8.89 -8.93
N VAL A 188 9.11 -8.55 -10.20
CA VAL A 188 10.10 -9.17 -11.10
C VAL A 188 11.39 -8.40 -11.20
#